data_dc1d04409e126e217d4c510b547fe447
#
_entry.id   dc1d04409e126e217d4c510b547fe447
#
_cell.length_a   1.000
_cell.length_b   1.000
_cell.length_c   1.000
_cell.angle_alpha   90.00
_cell.angle_beta   90.00
_cell.angle_gamma   90.00
#
_symmetry.space_group_name_H-M   'P 1'
#
loop_
_entity.id
_entity.type
_entity.pdbx_description
1 polymer ?
#
loop_
_entity_poly.entity_id
_entity_poly.type
_entity_poly.pdbx_seq_one_letter_code
_entity_poly.pdbx_strand_id
1 'polypeptide(L)'
;MTAARIYGPLISTGDLDGQTRLFTEVFGMREACRTHVEGEQAAALFGPEVRAAEVIVLNTPGTNNGAMLCSFDPPCEELVRDQDSRLAADALKVIDFYAPDHAAAVRHARERGYAVVQEEAAYELEAGAFREAHLWAGDNVATAFLGGPADFFTGYAQVRDRVVSEVLSISSPVSDAAPVLDFYDAVFDWQVIFEYAITDASLAAMLGSGEDVQLRGLCVGNSTREPYFGLMDYGMSSGAASLRGRSGPPRRGLVGAVLLADDLTATLSKARETGGEQAVATAPTDLEMAPFGVTRAAVVLPPHGVWHLVVEATNPAPADR
;
A
#
# COMPACT_ATOMS: atom_id res chain seq x y z
N MET A 1 7.66 -9.94 21.49
CA MET A 1 6.65 -9.17 20.76
C MET A 1 7.00 -9.27 19.30
N THR A 2 6.09 -9.68 18.46
CA THR A 2 6.30 -9.80 17.00
C THR A 2 5.89 -8.47 16.38
N ALA A 3 6.76 -7.45 16.47
CA ALA A 3 6.49 -6.20 15.79
C ALA A 3 6.65 -6.43 14.28
N ALA A 4 5.64 -6.09 13.50
CA ALA A 4 5.73 -6.02 12.06
C ALA A 4 5.61 -4.55 11.62
N ARG A 5 6.24 -4.18 10.49
CA ARG A 5 6.14 -2.85 9.90
C ARG A 5 5.88 -2.96 8.40
N ILE A 6 5.25 -1.95 7.83
CA ILE A 6 5.00 -1.89 6.40
C ILE A 6 6.28 -1.42 5.70
N TYR A 7 6.80 -2.21 4.76
CA TYR A 7 7.83 -1.76 3.82
C TYR A 7 7.22 -0.86 2.74
N GLY A 8 6.09 -1.27 2.18
CA GLY A 8 5.39 -0.52 1.17
C GLY A 8 4.40 -1.34 0.35
N PRO A 9 3.83 -0.77 -0.72
CA PRO A 9 2.89 -1.45 -1.58
C PRO A 9 3.54 -2.60 -2.38
N LEU A 10 2.74 -3.63 -2.65
CA LEU A 10 3.01 -4.68 -3.62
C LEU A 10 2.12 -4.44 -4.84
N ILE A 11 2.73 -4.16 -5.98
CA ILE A 11 2.06 -3.81 -7.23
C ILE A 11 2.36 -4.85 -8.28
N SER A 12 1.33 -5.37 -8.94
CA SER A 12 1.43 -6.20 -10.13
C SER A 12 1.09 -5.40 -11.36
N THR A 13 1.86 -5.54 -12.43
CA THR A 13 1.69 -4.74 -13.64
C THR A 13 2.06 -5.49 -14.92
N GLY A 14 1.39 -5.10 -16.02
CA GLY A 14 1.77 -5.51 -17.37
C GLY A 14 2.88 -4.64 -17.99
N ASP A 15 3.19 -3.47 -17.37
CA ASP A 15 4.25 -2.54 -17.80
C ASP A 15 5.18 -2.21 -16.61
N LEU A 16 6.09 -3.14 -16.31
CA LEU A 16 7.00 -3.02 -15.18
C LEU A 16 7.92 -1.79 -15.28
N ASP A 17 8.41 -1.48 -16.48
CA ASP A 17 9.26 -0.32 -16.70
C ASP A 17 8.49 1.01 -16.59
N GLY A 18 7.24 1.04 -17.06
CA GLY A 18 6.35 2.21 -16.90
C GLY A 18 6.04 2.50 -15.44
N GLN A 19 5.71 1.49 -14.66
CA GLN A 19 5.51 1.63 -13.22
C GLN A 19 6.81 2.05 -12.51
N THR A 20 7.94 1.46 -12.88
CA THR A 20 9.25 1.86 -12.32
C THR A 20 9.54 3.33 -12.58
N ARG A 21 9.32 3.80 -13.82
CA ARG A 21 9.49 5.23 -14.16
C ARG A 21 8.60 6.13 -13.31
N LEU A 22 7.34 5.78 -13.10
CA LEU A 22 6.45 6.55 -12.23
C LEU A 22 7.06 6.73 -10.83
N PHE A 23 7.43 5.63 -10.19
CA PHE A 23 7.94 5.69 -8.82
C PHE A 23 9.31 6.35 -8.71
N THR A 24 10.15 6.26 -9.74
CA THR A 24 11.47 6.89 -9.74
C THR A 24 11.42 8.37 -10.12
N GLU A 25 10.66 8.75 -11.15
CA GLU A 25 10.65 10.11 -11.69
C GLU A 25 9.69 11.06 -10.94
N VAL A 26 8.57 10.53 -10.42
CA VAL A 26 7.57 11.34 -9.71
C VAL A 26 7.78 11.26 -8.20
N PHE A 27 7.97 10.04 -7.66
CA PHE A 27 8.05 9.81 -6.22
C PHE A 27 9.49 9.72 -5.69
N GLY A 28 10.51 9.85 -6.58
CA GLY A 28 11.91 9.95 -6.21
C GLY A 28 12.51 8.69 -5.57
N MET A 29 11.86 7.53 -5.76
CA MET A 29 12.39 6.24 -5.31
C MET A 29 13.58 5.82 -6.16
N ARG A 30 14.35 4.85 -5.69
CA ARG A 30 15.48 4.23 -6.40
C ARG A 30 15.32 2.74 -6.47
N GLU A 31 15.73 2.15 -7.58
CA GLU A 31 15.81 0.69 -7.72
C GLU A 31 16.88 0.16 -6.76
N ALA A 32 16.46 -0.69 -5.83
CA ALA A 32 17.36 -1.40 -4.92
C ALA A 32 17.79 -2.73 -5.50
N CYS A 33 16.88 -3.39 -6.23
CA CYS A 33 17.14 -4.70 -6.85
C CYS A 33 16.12 -4.93 -7.99
N ARG A 34 16.61 -5.63 -9.02
CA ARG A 34 15.78 -6.26 -10.05
C ARG A 34 16.18 -7.73 -10.11
N THR A 35 15.22 -8.62 -10.00
CA THR A 35 15.46 -10.06 -9.95
C THR A 35 14.35 -10.83 -10.65
N HIS A 36 14.67 -12.07 -11.00
CA HIS A 36 13.73 -13.04 -11.56
C HIS A 36 13.54 -14.18 -10.57
N VAL A 37 12.29 -14.54 -10.33
CA VAL A 37 11.89 -15.65 -9.45
C VAL A 37 11.08 -16.61 -10.28
N GLU A 38 11.37 -17.92 -10.22
CA GLU A 38 10.71 -18.91 -11.06
C GLU A 38 10.40 -20.23 -10.33
N GLY A 39 9.60 -21.08 -10.96
CA GLY A 39 9.29 -22.43 -10.50
C GLY A 39 8.60 -22.47 -9.15
N GLU A 40 9.03 -23.40 -8.30
CA GLU A 40 8.45 -23.62 -6.98
C GLU A 40 8.55 -22.38 -6.07
N GLN A 41 9.64 -21.61 -6.20
CA GLN A 41 9.80 -20.38 -5.42
C GLN A 41 8.78 -19.32 -5.82
N ALA A 42 8.54 -19.11 -7.12
CA ALA A 42 7.52 -18.15 -7.58
C ALA A 42 6.11 -18.55 -7.10
N ALA A 43 5.76 -19.84 -7.24
CA ALA A 43 4.50 -20.38 -6.77
C ALA A 43 4.33 -20.24 -5.24
N ALA A 44 5.39 -20.44 -4.48
CA ALA A 44 5.36 -20.33 -3.03
C ALA A 44 5.25 -18.88 -2.53
N LEU A 45 5.83 -17.91 -3.24
CA LEU A 45 5.79 -16.49 -2.87
C LEU A 45 4.53 -15.78 -3.36
N PHE A 46 4.04 -16.15 -4.56
CA PHE A 46 3.00 -15.39 -5.26
C PHE A 46 1.72 -16.18 -5.57
N GLY A 47 1.70 -17.45 -5.15
CA GLY A 47 0.55 -18.33 -5.37
C GLY A 47 0.75 -19.35 -6.48
N PRO A 48 0.00 -20.46 -6.45
CA PRO A 48 0.25 -21.66 -7.29
C PRO A 48 0.04 -21.41 -8.80
N GLU A 49 -0.62 -20.32 -9.17
CA GLU A 49 -0.88 -19.96 -10.57
C GLU A 49 0.32 -19.21 -11.20
N VAL A 50 1.27 -18.73 -10.37
CA VAL A 50 2.45 -17.98 -10.83
C VAL A 50 3.61 -18.94 -11.07
N ARG A 51 4.09 -18.99 -12.34
CA ARG A 51 5.23 -19.82 -12.74
C ARG A 51 6.55 -19.07 -12.67
N ALA A 52 6.51 -17.76 -12.91
CA ALA A 52 7.65 -16.87 -12.79
C ALA A 52 7.21 -15.43 -12.49
N ALA A 53 8.11 -14.64 -11.95
CA ALA A 53 7.94 -13.22 -11.70
C ALA A 53 9.22 -12.45 -11.96
N GLU A 54 9.10 -11.36 -12.74
CA GLU A 54 10.09 -10.28 -12.71
C GLU A 54 9.75 -9.37 -11.54
N VAL A 55 10.69 -9.12 -10.65
CA VAL A 55 10.49 -8.34 -9.43
C VAL A 55 11.46 -7.18 -9.39
N ILE A 56 10.94 -5.98 -9.15
CA ILE A 56 11.74 -4.78 -8.85
C ILE A 56 11.39 -4.33 -7.44
N VAL A 57 12.40 -4.19 -6.60
CA VAL A 57 12.26 -3.58 -5.30
C VAL A 57 12.80 -2.16 -5.37
N LEU A 58 11.96 -1.20 -5.00
CA LEU A 58 12.30 0.21 -4.93
C LEU A 58 12.44 0.62 -3.46
N ASN A 59 13.34 1.54 -3.16
CA ASN A 59 13.43 2.17 -1.84
C ASN A 59 13.36 3.69 -1.94
N THR A 60 12.82 4.32 -0.91
CA THR A 60 12.87 5.77 -0.74
C THR A 60 14.18 6.12 -0.05
N PRO A 61 15.10 6.88 -0.69
CA PRO A 61 16.37 7.25 -0.09
C PRO A 61 16.18 7.99 1.24
N GLY A 62 16.92 7.57 2.26
CA GLY A 62 16.83 8.14 3.61
C GLY A 62 15.81 7.44 4.52
N THR A 63 15.15 6.40 4.06
CA THR A 63 14.20 5.58 4.83
C THR A 63 14.47 4.08 4.61
N ASN A 64 13.77 3.24 5.39
CA ASN A 64 13.75 1.79 5.19
C ASN A 64 12.47 1.32 4.48
N ASN A 65 11.82 2.21 3.72
CA ASN A 65 10.52 1.99 3.07
C ASN A 65 10.67 2.11 1.55
N GLY A 66 9.74 1.51 0.84
CA GLY A 66 9.77 1.55 -0.62
C GLY A 66 8.51 0.98 -1.26
N ALA A 67 8.69 0.22 -2.34
CA ALA A 67 7.63 -0.48 -3.05
C ALA A 67 8.20 -1.75 -3.69
N MET A 68 7.36 -2.75 -3.93
CA MET A 68 7.67 -3.93 -4.73
C MET A 68 6.78 -3.96 -5.96
N LEU A 69 7.40 -4.01 -7.13
CA LEU A 69 6.73 -4.08 -8.42
C LEU A 69 6.96 -5.46 -9.01
N CYS A 70 5.93 -6.11 -9.52
CA CYS A 70 6.00 -7.44 -10.09
C CYS A 70 5.31 -7.51 -11.45
N SER A 71 5.87 -8.31 -12.36
CA SER A 71 5.18 -8.78 -13.57
C SER A 71 5.20 -10.30 -13.56
N PHE A 72 4.04 -10.94 -13.74
CA PHE A 72 3.88 -12.38 -13.55
C PHE A 72 3.78 -13.15 -14.88
N ASP A 73 4.28 -14.39 -14.86
CA ASP A 73 4.05 -15.39 -15.89
C ASP A 73 3.22 -16.56 -15.30
N PRO A 74 2.08 -16.95 -15.92
CA PRO A 74 1.48 -16.37 -17.10
C PRO A 74 0.93 -14.95 -16.86
N PRO A 75 0.91 -14.08 -17.88
CA PRO A 75 0.35 -12.76 -17.75
C PRO A 75 -1.17 -12.84 -17.48
N CYS A 76 -1.66 -11.97 -16.62
CA CYS A 76 -3.07 -11.85 -16.27
C CYS A 76 -3.58 -10.47 -16.70
N GLU A 77 -4.74 -10.41 -17.35
CA GLU A 77 -5.37 -9.16 -17.76
C GLU A 77 -6.40 -8.66 -16.72
N GLU A 78 -6.75 -9.50 -15.75
CA GLU A 78 -7.69 -9.10 -14.70
C GLU A 78 -7.07 -8.07 -13.76
N LEU A 79 -7.85 -7.05 -13.43
CA LEU A 79 -7.45 -6.01 -12.48
C LEU A 79 -8.03 -6.33 -11.09
N VAL A 80 -7.29 -6.01 -10.03
CA VAL A 80 -7.83 -5.98 -8.67
C VAL A 80 -8.99 -4.99 -8.63
N ARG A 81 -8.78 -3.81 -9.21
CA ARG A 81 -9.70 -2.68 -9.21
C ARG A 81 -9.76 -2.07 -10.60
N ASP A 82 -10.95 -1.91 -11.14
CA ASP A 82 -11.23 -1.21 -12.39
C ASP A 82 -11.89 0.16 -12.13
N GLN A 83 -12.29 0.86 -13.18
CA GLN A 83 -12.91 2.18 -13.06
C GLN A 83 -14.25 2.14 -12.34
N ASP A 84 -15.02 1.06 -12.49
CA ASP A 84 -16.36 0.91 -11.90
C ASP A 84 -16.28 0.51 -10.42
N SER A 85 -15.13 -0.03 -9.98
CA SER A 85 -14.88 -0.50 -8.62
C SER A 85 -14.02 0.45 -7.77
N ARG A 86 -13.87 1.71 -8.18
CA ARG A 86 -13.01 2.68 -7.48
C ARG A 86 -13.33 2.87 -6.00
N LEU A 87 -14.61 2.77 -5.62
CA LEU A 87 -15.10 2.93 -4.24
C LEU A 87 -15.41 1.60 -3.55
N ALA A 88 -15.21 0.48 -4.24
CA ALA A 88 -15.46 -0.83 -3.66
C ALA A 88 -14.54 -1.14 -2.48
N ALA A 89 -15.03 -1.88 -1.50
CA ALA A 89 -14.32 -2.26 -0.28
C ALA A 89 -13.48 -3.53 -0.44
N ASP A 90 -12.72 -3.86 0.59
CA ASP A 90 -11.96 -5.11 0.77
C ASP A 90 -10.85 -5.33 -0.26
N ALA A 91 -10.20 -4.25 -0.69
CA ALA A 91 -8.94 -4.25 -1.44
C ALA A 91 -8.21 -2.92 -1.22
N LEU A 92 -6.89 -2.92 -1.34
CA LEU A 92 -6.10 -1.68 -1.30
C LEU A 92 -6.51 -0.75 -2.44
N LYS A 93 -6.43 0.56 -2.22
CA LYS A 93 -6.92 1.55 -3.18
C LYS A 93 -5.88 2.60 -3.58
N VAL A 94 -5.29 3.28 -2.61
CA VAL A 94 -4.43 4.44 -2.84
C VAL A 94 -3.15 4.31 -2.04
N ILE A 95 -2.05 4.76 -2.63
CA ILE A 95 -0.75 4.92 -1.99
C ILE A 95 -0.54 6.40 -1.75
N ASP A 96 -0.44 6.83 -0.50
CA ASP A 96 -0.44 8.23 -0.11
C ASP A 96 0.99 8.74 0.14
N PHE A 97 1.29 9.92 -0.40
CA PHE A 97 2.56 10.61 -0.24
C PHE A 97 2.32 12.05 0.24
N TYR A 98 3.03 12.50 1.25
CA TYR A 98 3.02 13.91 1.60
C TYR A 98 3.77 14.73 0.55
N ALA A 99 3.16 15.82 0.12
CA ALA A 99 3.70 16.80 -0.81
C ALA A 99 3.85 18.15 -0.09
N PRO A 100 5.07 18.54 0.36
CA PRO A 100 5.30 19.81 1.06
C PRO A 100 4.82 21.03 0.27
N ASP A 101 5.02 21.04 -1.04
CA ASP A 101 4.38 21.94 -1.98
C ASP A 101 3.47 21.13 -2.90
N HIS A 102 2.21 20.97 -2.47
CA HIS A 102 1.21 20.17 -3.19
C HIS A 102 1.04 20.61 -4.65
N ALA A 103 0.95 21.92 -4.90
CA ALA A 103 0.78 22.41 -6.26
C ALA A 103 2.01 22.14 -7.15
N ALA A 104 3.22 22.21 -6.60
CA ALA A 104 4.44 21.86 -7.31
C ALA A 104 4.51 20.35 -7.59
N ALA A 105 4.10 19.50 -6.67
CA ALA A 105 4.08 18.04 -6.85
C ALA A 105 3.10 17.63 -7.96
N VAL A 106 1.90 18.19 -7.97
CA VAL A 106 0.91 17.98 -9.04
C VAL A 106 1.44 18.43 -10.40
N ARG A 107 2.05 19.64 -10.49
CA ARG A 107 2.68 20.11 -11.74
C ARG A 107 3.80 19.18 -12.19
N HIS A 108 4.67 18.76 -11.28
CA HIS A 108 5.78 17.86 -11.56
C HIS A 108 5.33 16.54 -12.20
N ALA A 109 4.24 15.95 -11.71
CA ALA A 109 3.65 14.75 -12.30
C ALA A 109 3.05 15.02 -13.69
N ARG A 110 2.28 16.11 -13.85
CA ARG A 110 1.67 16.49 -15.13
C ARG A 110 2.72 16.79 -16.21
N GLU A 111 3.81 17.48 -15.87
CA GLU A 111 4.93 17.78 -16.77
C GLU A 111 5.65 16.52 -17.28
N ARG A 112 5.56 15.41 -16.55
CA ARG A 112 6.07 14.09 -16.94
C ARG A 112 5.05 13.22 -17.68
N GLY A 113 3.87 13.79 -18.00
CA GLY A 113 2.83 13.13 -18.78
C GLY A 113 1.91 12.22 -17.97
N TYR A 114 1.95 12.27 -16.64
CA TYR A 114 1.05 11.47 -15.81
C TYR A 114 -0.31 12.14 -15.62
N ALA A 115 -1.37 11.33 -15.65
CA ALA A 115 -2.75 11.80 -15.52
C ALA A 115 -3.11 12.02 -14.05
N VAL A 116 -2.94 13.25 -13.58
CA VAL A 116 -3.48 13.67 -12.27
C VAL A 116 -4.92 14.10 -12.49
N VAL A 117 -5.84 13.56 -11.67
CA VAL A 117 -7.27 13.93 -11.66
C VAL A 117 -7.39 15.46 -11.55
N GLN A 118 -8.32 16.04 -12.29
CA GLN A 118 -8.47 17.49 -12.32
C GLN A 118 -9.13 18.01 -11.05
N GLU A 119 -10.10 17.28 -10.53
CA GLU A 119 -10.78 17.55 -9.27
C GLU A 119 -9.85 17.18 -8.11
N GLU A 120 -9.58 18.15 -7.25
CA GLU A 120 -8.80 17.97 -6.02
C GLU A 120 -9.75 18.04 -4.83
N ALA A 121 -9.55 17.18 -3.83
CA ALA A 121 -10.24 17.34 -2.56
C ALA A 121 -9.57 18.44 -1.73
N ALA A 122 -10.38 19.27 -1.08
CA ALA A 122 -9.93 20.30 -0.13
C ALA A 122 -10.83 20.24 1.09
N TYR A 123 -10.25 19.94 2.25
CA TYR A 123 -11.01 19.72 3.48
C TYR A 123 -10.25 20.24 4.69
N GLU A 124 -11.00 20.45 5.79
CA GLU A 124 -10.47 20.89 7.07
C GLU A 124 -10.47 19.72 8.05
N LEU A 125 -9.35 19.53 8.74
CA LEU A 125 -9.25 18.70 9.94
C LEU A 125 -8.88 19.60 11.13
N GLU A 126 -8.87 19.06 12.34
CA GLU A 126 -8.47 19.82 13.54
C GLU A 126 -7.09 20.46 13.40
N ALA A 127 -6.18 19.80 12.68
CA ALA A 127 -4.83 20.30 12.43
C ALA A 127 -4.73 21.39 11.37
N GLY A 128 -5.82 21.72 10.63
CA GLY A 128 -5.91 22.77 9.61
C GLY A 128 -6.37 22.27 8.24
N ALA A 129 -6.09 23.08 7.22
CA ALA A 129 -6.51 22.84 5.84
C ALA A 129 -5.65 21.78 5.14
N PHE A 130 -6.29 20.81 4.50
CA PHE A 130 -5.66 19.75 3.72
C PHE A 130 -6.11 19.80 2.26
N ARG A 131 -5.26 19.25 1.39
CA ARG A 131 -5.57 19.03 -0.03
C ARG A 131 -5.11 17.64 -0.43
N GLU A 132 -5.84 17.04 -1.37
CA GLU A 132 -5.51 15.75 -1.92
C GLU A 132 -5.76 15.74 -3.43
N ALA A 133 -4.83 15.19 -4.18
CA ALA A 133 -4.97 14.98 -5.62
C ALA A 133 -4.56 13.55 -5.97
N HIS A 134 -5.40 12.87 -6.75
CA HIS A 134 -5.14 11.50 -7.20
C HIS A 134 -4.45 11.46 -8.56
N LEU A 135 -3.48 10.58 -8.70
CA LEU A 135 -2.86 10.15 -9.94
C LEU A 135 -3.22 8.69 -10.18
N TRP A 136 -3.80 8.41 -11.34
CA TRP A 136 -4.10 7.04 -11.78
C TRP A 136 -3.06 6.61 -12.81
N ALA A 137 -2.27 5.61 -12.44
CA ALA A 137 -1.26 5.00 -13.31
C ALA A 137 -1.80 3.78 -14.07
N GLY A 138 -0.92 3.11 -14.81
CA GLY A 138 -1.24 1.83 -15.46
C GLY A 138 -1.81 0.82 -14.46
N ASP A 139 -2.64 -0.10 -14.97
CA ASP A 139 -3.31 -1.14 -14.19
C ASP A 139 -4.18 -0.60 -13.02
N ASN A 140 -4.68 0.63 -13.17
CA ASN A 140 -5.47 1.35 -12.15
C ASN A 140 -4.80 1.47 -10.77
N VAL A 141 -3.48 1.55 -10.73
CA VAL A 141 -2.75 1.89 -9.50
C VAL A 141 -2.97 3.37 -9.19
N ALA A 142 -3.58 3.66 -8.05
CA ALA A 142 -3.80 5.02 -7.60
C ALA A 142 -2.74 5.45 -6.59
N THR A 143 -2.23 6.66 -6.76
CA THR A 143 -1.39 7.35 -5.79
C THR A 143 -1.99 8.70 -5.45
N ALA A 144 -1.76 9.21 -4.26
CA ALA A 144 -2.24 10.51 -3.82
C ALA A 144 -1.09 11.43 -3.39
N PHE A 145 -1.24 12.70 -3.76
CA PHE A 145 -0.46 13.80 -3.21
C PHE A 145 -1.26 14.44 -2.07
N LEU A 146 -0.75 14.35 -0.84
CA LEU A 146 -1.36 14.94 0.35
C LEU A 146 -0.63 16.25 0.69
N GLY A 147 -1.34 17.37 0.66
CA GLY A 147 -0.87 18.66 1.14
C GLY A 147 -1.55 19.04 2.45
N GLY A 148 -0.86 19.77 3.32
CA GLY A 148 -1.43 20.23 4.58
C GLY A 148 -0.41 20.92 5.46
N PRO A 149 -0.75 21.24 6.74
CA PRO A 149 0.14 21.93 7.65
C PRO A 149 1.47 21.17 7.84
N ALA A 150 2.59 21.87 7.62
CA ALA A 150 3.93 21.26 7.72
C ALA A 150 4.20 20.69 9.12
N ASP A 151 3.70 21.34 10.16
CA ASP A 151 3.85 20.90 11.55
C ASP A 151 3.14 19.56 11.80
N PHE A 152 1.97 19.36 11.20
CA PHE A 152 1.26 18.07 11.24
C PHE A 152 2.15 16.96 10.66
N PHE A 153 2.66 17.16 9.43
CA PHE A 153 3.48 16.15 8.76
C PHE A 153 4.87 15.94 9.37
N THR A 154 5.31 16.81 10.31
CA THR A 154 6.52 16.55 11.09
C THR A 154 6.42 15.28 11.93
N GLY A 155 5.21 14.92 12.35
CA GLY A 155 4.92 13.68 13.08
C GLY A 155 4.76 12.44 12.21
N TYR A 156 4.60 12.61 10.88
CA TYR A 156 4.23 11.52 9.96
C TYR A 156 5.27 11.24 8.89
N ALA A 157 5.80 12.26 8.21
CA ALA A 157 6.77 12.09 7.13
C ALA A 157 8.21 12.25 7.63
N GLN A 158 9.08 11.32 7.24
CA GLN A 158 10.52 11.37 7.51
C GLN A 158 11.23 12.27 6.46
N VAL A 159 10.88 12.10 5.17
CA VAL A 159 11.42 12.87 4.05
C VAL A 159 10.47 14.03 3.74
N ARG A 160 10.94 15.28 3.91
CA ARG A 160 10.13 16.49 3.74
C ARG A 160 10.83 17.60 2.94
N ASP A 161 11.99 17.30 2.40
CA ASP A 161 12.85 18.22 1.63
C ASP A 161 12.86 17.91 0.13
N ARG A 162 11.91 17.08 -0.32
CA ARG A 162 11.76 16.65 -1.72
C ARG A 162 10.37 17.01 -2.24
N VAL A 163 10.13 16.70 -3.52
CA VAL A 163 8.82 16.90 -4.17
C VAL A 163 7.72 16.16 -3.40
N VAL A 164 8.00 14.93 -2.96
CA VAL A 164 7.13 14.15 -2.08
C VAL A 164 7.96 13.39 -1.04
N SER A 165 7.27 12.94 0.01
CA SER A 165 7.82 12.07 1.05
C SER A 165 8.02 10.62 0.56
N GLU A 166 8.40 9.74 1.46
CA GLU A 166 8.16 8.30 1.36
C GLU A 166 6.66 7.97 1.34
N VAL A 167 6.32 6.70 1.11
CA VAL A 167 4.94 6.21 1.34
C VAL A 167 4.56 6.48 2.79
N LEU A 168 3.49 7.26 2.99
CA LEU A 168 2.93 7.52 4.32
C LEU A 168 1.94 6.44 4.71
N SER A 169 1.00 6.18 3.81
CA SER A 169 -0.06 5.21 4.05
C SER A 169 -0.45 4.48 2.78
N ILE A 170 -1.14 3.36 2.98
CA ILE A 170 -1.81 2.64 1.92
C ILE A 170 -3.27 2.50 2.33
N SER A 171 -4.14 3.17 1.60
CA SER A 171 -5.55 3.22 1.93
C SER A 171 -6.29 1.96 1.48
N SER A 172 -7.14 1.41 2.36
CA SER A 172 -7.96 0.23 2.12
C SER A 172 -9.41 0.50 2.54
N PRO A 173 -10.32 0.77 1.60
CA PRO A 173 -11.73 0.72 1.92
C PRO A 173 -12.11 -0.67 2.44
N VAL A 174 -12.86 -0.74 3.53
CA VAL A 174 -13.26 -1.99 4.16
C VAL A 174 -14.77 -2.05 4.37
N SER A 175 -15.35 -3.22 4.20
CA SER A 175 -16.78 -3.45 4.48
C SER A 175 -17.09 -3.52 5.97
N ASP A 176 -16.12 -3.96 6.78
CA ASP A 176 -16.17 -4.00 8.23
C ASP A 176 -14.74 -3.86 8.78
N ALA A 177 -14.50 -2.79 9.52
CA ALA A 177 -13.17 -2.51 10.07
C ALA A 177 -12.86 -3.33 11.32
N ALA A 178 -13.86 -3.70 12.12
CA ALA A 178 -13.63 -4.33 13.43
C ALA A 178 -12.83 -5.64 13.34
N PRO A 179 -13.20 -6.65 12.52
CA PRO A 179 -12.41 -7.88 12.43
C PRO A 179 -11.02 -7.65 11.83
N VAL A 180 -10.82 -6.62 11.02
CA VAL A 180 -9.51 -6.27 10.46
C VAL A 180 -8.62 -5.67 11.53
N LEU A 181 -9.14 -4.79 12.38
CA LEU A 181 -8.42 -4.21 13.52
C LEU A 181 -8.04 -5.28 14.53
N ASP A 182 -8.98 -6.17 14.91
CA ASP A 182 -8.70 -7.27 15.82
C ASP A 182 -7.59 -8.18 15.30
N PHE A 183 -7.59 -8.45 13.99
CA PHE A 183 -6.55 -9.24 13.35
C PHE A 183 -5.19 -8.51 13.37
N TYR A 184 -5.15 -7.23 13.04
CA TYR A 184 -3.92 -6.45 13.00
C TYR A 184 -3.31 -6.28 14.38
N ASP A 185 -4.11 -6.07 15.42
CA ASP A 185 -3.65 -6.05 16.80
C ASP A 185 -3.06 -7.42 17.22
N ALA A 186 -3.82 -8.50 17.06
CA ALA A 186 -3.39 -9.83 17.50
C ALA A 186 -2.14 -10.35 16.78
N VAL A 187 -2.02 -10.11 15.43
CA VAL A 187 -0.98 -10.69 14.60
C VAL A 187 0.27 -9.81 14.52
N PHE A 188 0.08 -8.50 14.37
CA PHE A 188 1.16 -7.54 14.09
C PHE A 188 1.44 -6.57 15.23
N ASP A 189 0.64 -6.59 16.32
CA ASP A 189 0.72 -5.64 17.44
C ASP A 189 0.46 -4.20 17.00
N TRP A 190 -0.43 -4.01 16.00
CA TRP A 190 -0.76 -2.70 15.45
C TRP A 190 -2.01 -2.12 16.12
N GLN A 191 -1.98 -0.81 16.35
CA GLN A 191 -3.05 -0.06 16.99
C GLN A 191 -3.58 1.02 16.06
N VAL A 192 -4.77 1.54 16.35
CA VAL A 192 -5.25 2.77 15.73
C VAL A 192 -4.39 3.92 16.26
N ILE A 193 -3.60 4.51 15.36
CA ILE A 193 -2.65 5.59 15.66
C ILE A 193 -3.22 6.98 15.36
N PHE A 194 -4.27 7.05 14.54
CA PHE A 194 -4.95 8.28 14.15
C PHE A 194 -6.33 7.98 13.57
N GLU A 195 -7.31 8.84 13.86
CA GLU A 195 -8.66 8.78 13.28
C GLU A 195 -9.01 10.12 12.66
N TYR A 196 -9.78 10.10 11.57
CA TYR A 196 -10.28 11.31 10.94
C TYR A 196 -11.62 11.08 10.27
N ALA A 197 -12.35 12.16 10.03
CA ALA A 197 -13.58 12.16 9.25
C ALA A 197 -13.58 13.35 8.28
N ILE A 198 -14.05 13.11 7.05
CA ILE A 198 -14.15 14.11 6.00
C ILE A 198 -15.55 14.03 5.40
N THR A 199 -16.24 15.18 5.36
CA THR A 199 -17.60 15.30 4.81
C THR A 199 -17.68 16.36 3.70
N ASP A 200 -16.56 16.72 3.10
CA ASP A 200 -16.49 17.76 2.09
C ASP A 200 -16.90 17.23 0.69
N ALA A 201 -17.71 17.99 -0.02
CA ALA A 201 -18.20 17.64 -1.35
C ALA A 201 -17.07 17.49 -2.39
N SER A 202 -15.93 18.16 -2.21
CA SER A 202 -14.77 18.03 -3.11
C SER A 202 -14.17 16.64 -3.08
N LEU A 203 -14.29 15.93 -1.94
CA LEU A 203 -13.86 14.53 -1.85
C LEU A 203 -14.70 13.62 -2.76
N ALA A 204 -16.03 13.77 -2.75
CA ALA A 204 -16.92 13.01 -3.63
C ALA A 204 -16.61 13.28 -5.11
N ALA A 205 -16.36 14.55 -5.47
CA ALA A 205 -15.98 14.95 -6.83
C ALA A 205 -14.65 14.31 -7.27
N MET A 206 -13.60 14.39 -6.43
CA MET A 206 -12.30 13.78 -6.71
C MET A 206 -12.39 12.25 -6.87
N LEU A 207 -13.22 11.60 -6.06
CA LEU A 207 -13.45 10.16 -6.12
C LEU A 207 -14.32 9.74 -7.31
N GLY A 208 -14.99 10.69 -7.98
CA GLY A 208 -15.96 10.41 -9.03
C GLY A 208 -17.23 9.72 -8.49
N SER A 209 -17.60 10.00 -7.23
CA SER A 209 -18.81 9.48 -6.63
C SER A 209 -20.04 10.20 -7.17
N GLY A 210 -21.09 9.44 -7.51
CA GLY A 210 -22.41 9.98 -7.86
C GLY A 210 -23.28 10.35 -6.66
N GLU A 211 -22.82 10.09 -5.44
CA GLU A 211 -23.50 10.37 -4.18
C GLU A 211 -22.54 11.01 -3.16
N ASP A 212 -23.10 11.58 -2.10
CA ASP A 212 -22.31 12.15 -1.01
C ASP A 212 -21.44 11.10 -0.34
N VAL A 213 -20.21 11.49 0.00
CA VAL A 213 -19.23 10.65 0.69
C VAL A 213 -19.03 11.23 2.10
N GLN A 214 -19.13 10.36 3.10
CA GLN A 214 -18.83 10.67 4.50
C GLN A 214 -17.70 9.76 4.96
N LEU A 215 -16.48 10.13 4.55
CA LEU A 215 -15.30 9.32 4.83
C LEU A 215 -14.98 9.31 6.33
N ARG A 216 -14.88 8.12 6.90
CA ARG A 216 -14.21 7.86 8.17
C ARG A 216 -12.97 7.03 7.90
N GLY A 217 -11.82 7.49 8.40
CA GLY A 217 -10.54 6.80 8.27
C GLY A 217 -9.99 6.41 9.64
N LEU A 218 -9.57 5.14 9.76
CA LEU A 218 -8.83 4.60 10.90
C LEU A 218 -7.44 4.26 10.41
N CYS A 219 -6.44 5.03 10.84
CA CYS A 219 -5.05 4.76 10.52
C CYS A 219 -4.50 3.74 11.50
N VAL A 220 -4.02 2.60 11.02
CA VAL A 220 -3.55 1.49 11.84
C VAL A 220 -2.11 1.10 11.50
N GLY A 221 -1.27 0.93 12.53
CA GLY A 221 0.15 0.62 12.40
C GLY A 221 0.89 0.71 13.73
N ASN A 222 2.23 0.61 13.69
CA ASN A 222 3.07 0.74 14.88
C ASN A 222 3.18 2.18 15.37
N SER A 223 3.32 3.12 14.44
CA SER A 223 3.51 4.54 14.74
C SER A 223 3.15 5.41 13.55
N THR A 224 3.01 6.71 13.79
CA THR A 224 2.79 7.69 12.72
C THR A 224 4.04 7.95 11.86
N ARG A 225 5.22 7.49 12.30
CA ARG A 225 6.51 7.70 11.61
C ARG A 225 6.91 6.58 10.67
N GLU A 226 6.10 5.53 10.60
CA GLU A 226 6.25 4.43 9.67
C GLU A 226 5.03 4.38 8.76
N PRO A 227 5.11 3.81 7.57
CA PRO A 227 3.93 3.59 6.75
C PRO A 227 2.84 2.84 7.53
N TYR A 228 1.60 3.25 7.34
CA TYR A 228 0.44 2.66 8.01
C TYR A 228 -0.68 2.34 7.01
N PHE A 229 -1.64 1.53 7.40
CA PHE A 229 -2.87 1.35 6.63
C PHE A 229 -3.93 2.37 7.05
N GLY A 230 -4.60 2.96 6.05
CA GLY A 230 -5.83 3.71 6.26
C GLY A 230 -7.02 2.81 5.98
N LEU A 231 -7.69 2.29 7.01
CA LEU A 231 -8.97 1.58 6.85
C LEU A 231 -10.08 2.61 6.67
N MET A 232 -10.76 2.58 5.54
CA MET A 232 -11.72 3.61 5.17
C MET A 232 -13.13 3.08 5.03
N ASP A 233 -14.09 3.84 5.56
CA ASP A 233 -15.52 3.73 5.28
C ASP A 233 -15.97 5.02 4.61
N TYR A 234 -16.51 4.92 3.40
CA TYR A 234 -17.01 6.08 2.65
C TYR A 234 -18.43 6.51 3.05
N GLY A 235 -19.08 5.78 3.95
CA GLY A 235 -20.44 6.11 4.43
C GLY A 235 -21.47 6.19 3.30
N MET A 236 -21.27 5.45 2.21
CA MET A 236 -22.16 5.50 1.05
C MET A 236 -23.50 4.87 1.36
N SER A 237 -24.59 5.53 0.99
CA SER A 237 -25.96 5.04 1.22
C SER A 237 -26.29 3.76 0.46
N SER A 238 -25.68 3.58 -0.72
CA SER A 238 -25.79 2.35 -1.53
C SER A 238 -25.03 1.15 -0.96
N GLY A 239 -24.16 1.38 0.03
CA GLY A 239 -23.14 0.43 0.47
C GLY A 239 -22.01 0.27 -0.56
N ALA A 240 -20.87 -0.25 -0.12
CA ALA A 240 -19.75 -0.54 -1.00
C ALA A 240 -19.79 -1.99 -1.49
N ALA A 241 -19.60 -2.21 -2.80
CA ALA A 241 -19.34 -3.54 -3.33
C ALA A 241 -18.03 -4.08 -2.73
N SER A 242 -17.93 -5.39 -2.50
CA SER A 242 -16.73 -6.00 -1.94
C SER A 242 -15.86 -6.61 -3.05
N LEU A 243 -14.56 -6.35 -2.98
CA LEU A 243 -13.52 -6.95 -3.83
C LEU A 243 -12.77 -8.09 -3.09
N ARG A 244 -13.31 -8.58 -1.98
CA ARG A 244 -12.69 -9.66 -1.22
C ARG A 244 -12.40 -10.86 -2.13
N GLY A 245 -11.16 -11.38 -2.05
CA GLY A 245 -10.67 -12.43 -2.92
C GLY A 245 -10.16 -11.99 -4.29
N ARG A 246 -10.20 -10.67 -4.60
CA ARG A 246 -9.58 -10.14 -5.82
C ARG A 246 -8.14 -9.64 -5.59
N SER A 247 -7.74 -9.36 -4.35
CA SER A 247 -6.36 -9.02 -4.03
C SER A 247 -5.42 -10.22 -4.23
N GLY A 248 -4.21 -9.92 -4.67
CA GLY A 248 -3.15 -10.91 -4.84
C GLY A 248 -2.87 -11.28 -6.30
N PRO A 249 -1.64 -11.81 -6.53
CA PRO A 249 -1.20 -12.30 -7.82
C PRO A 249 -2.13 -13.39 -8.39
N PRO A 250 -2.17 -13.58 -9.72
CA PRO A 250 -1.46 -12.82 -10.75
C PRO A 250 -2.22 -11.57 -11.25
N ARG A 251 -3.33 -11.15 -10.61
CA ARG A 251 -4.09 -9.95 -11.01
C ARG A 251 -3.23 -8.72 -11.01
N ARG A 252 -3.53 -7.75 -11.89
CA ARG A 252 -2.80 -6.48 -11.97
C ARG A 252 -3.41 -5.41 -11.07
N GLY A 253 -2.58 -4.46 -10.67
CA GLY A 253 -2.94 -3.33 -9.83
C GLY A 253 -2.24 -3.37 -8.48
N LEU A 254 -2.81 -2.70 -7.49
CA LEU A 254 -2.34 -2.70 -6.11
C LEU A 254 -2.82 -3.98 -5.42
N VAL A 255 -2.03 -5.05 -5.54
CA VAL A 255 -2.43 -6.40 -5.13
C VAL A 255 -2.26 -6.67 -3.64
N GLY A 256 -1.39 -5.90 -2.96
CA GLY A 256 -1.10 -6.14 -1.56
C GLY A 256 -0.07 -5.18 -0.99
N ALA A 257 0.55 -5.59 0.09
CA ALA A 257 1.66 -4.87 0.73
C ALA A 257 2.78 -5.83 1.14
N VAL A 258 4.00 -5.31 1.19
CA VAL A 258 5.16 -5.98 1.77
C VAL A 258 5.31 -5.54 3.20
N LEU A 259 5.35 -6.49 4.12
CA LEU A 259 5.55 -6.27 5.55
C LEU A 259 6.89 -6.87 5.97
N LEU A 260 7.53 -6.27 6.96
CA LEU A 260 8.74 -6.78 7.59
C LEU A 260 8.40 -7.21 9.02
N ALA A 261 8.59 -8.48 9.35
CA ALA A 261 8.36 -9.03 10.69
C ALA A 261 9.66 -9.51 11.33
N ASP A 262 9.85 -9.23 12.60
CA ASP A 262 11.04 -9.65 13.35
C ASP A 262 11.13 -11.18 13.52
N ASP A 263 9.98 -11.86 13.53
CA ASP A 263 9.86 -13.32 13.65
C ASP A 263 8.68 -13.81 12.80
N LEU A 264 9.01 -14.29 11.60
CA LEU A 264 8.02 -14.80 10.66
C LEU A 264 7.25 -16.00 11.25
N THR A 265 7.94 -16.91 11.93
CA THR A 265 7.31 -18.12 12.48
C THR A 265 6.25 -17.79 13.52
N ALA A 266 6.57 -16.88 14.45
CA ALA A 266 5.62 -16.42 15.45
C ALA A 266 4.46 -15.64 14.83
N THR A 267 4.72 -14.81 13.80
CA THR A 267 3.69 -14.07 13.06
C THR A 267 2.69 -15.02 12.39
N LEU A 268 3.18 -16.07 11.72
CA LEU A 268 2.32 -17.06 11.07
C LEU A 268 1.51 -17.89 12.07
N SER A 269 2.08 -18.22 13.26
CA SER A 269 1.32 -18.90 14.33
C SER A 269 0.15 -18.04 14.79
N LYS A 270 0.40 -16.77 15.09
CA LYS A 270 -0.64 -15.82 15.50
C LYS A 270 -1.70 -15.63 14.41
N ALA A 271 -1.30 -15.57 13.13
CA ALA A 271 -2.24 -15.45 12.02
C ALA A 271 -3.18 -16.65 11.95
N ARG A 272 -2.68 -17.88 12.14
CA ARG A 272 -3.51 -19.09 12.19
C ARG A 272 -4.42 -19.12 13.42
N GLU A 273 -3.90 -18.76 14.58
CA GLU A 273 -4.68 -18.71 15.83
C GLU A 273 -5.84 -17.73 15.75
N THR A 274 -5.63 -16.57 15.09
CA THR A 274 -6.62 -15.50 15.00
C THR A 274 -7.59 -15.68 13.83
N GLY A 275 -7.07 -16.04 12.65
CA GLY A 275 -7.85 -16.08 11.40
C GLY A 275 -8.08 -17.49 10.85
N GLY A 276 -7.58 -18.55 11.52
CA GLY A 276 -7.63 -19.94 11.01
C GLY A 276 -6.55 -20.23 9.97
N GLU A 277 -6.50 -21.47 9.47
CA GLU A 277 -5.49 -21.92 8.49
C GLU A 277 -5.49 -21.08 7.21
N GLN A 278 -6.64 -20.58 6.79
CA GLN A 278 -6.79 -19.74 5.59
C GLN A 278 -6.13 -18.35 5.72
N ALA A 279 -5.79 -17.92 6.93
CA ALA A 279 -5.07 -16.65 7.14
C ALA A 279 -3.58 -16.74 6.72
N VAL A 280 -3.06 -17.93 6.46
CA VAL A 280 -1.71 -18.13 5.92
C VAL A 280 -1.83 -18.78 4.55
N ALA A 281 -1.67 -17.98 3.50
CA ALA A 281 -1.89 -18.43 2.12
C ALA A 281 -0.72 -19.24 1.55
N THR A 282 0.51 -19.00 2.03
CA THR A 282 1.70 -19.71 1.54
C THR A 282 2.58 -20.18 2.70
N ALA A 283 3.35 -21.26 2.47
CA ALA A 283 4.36 -21.70 3.43
C ALA A 283 5.57 -20.73 3.43
N PRO A 284 6.35 -20.67 4.55
CA PRO A 284 7.60 -19.93 4.57
C PRO A 284 8.55 -20.43 3.47
N THR A 285 9.05 -19.49 2.67
CA THR A 285 9.89 -19.76 1.50
C THR A 285 11.11 -18.88 1.55
N ASP A 286 12.26 -19.43 1.18
CA ASP A 286 13.51 -18.69 1.11
C ASP A 286 13.42 -17.56 0.09
N LEU A 287 13.94 -16.40 0.47
CA LEU A 287 13.98 -15.19 -0.32
C LEU A 287 15.38 -14.59 -0.26
N GLU A 288 15.95 -14.28 -1.44
CA GLU A 288 17.20 -13.54 -1.53
C GLU A 288 17.03 -12.38 -2.50
N MET A 289 16.85 -11.19 -1.94
CA MET A 289 16.79 -9.94 -2.72
C MET A 289 17.07 -8.71 -1.85
N ALA A 290 17.76 -7.71 -2.42
CA ALA A 290 17.93 -6.44 -1.76
C ALA A 290 16.57 -5.69 -1.67
N PRO A 291 16.28 -4.92 -0.60
CA PRO A 291 17.18 -4.67 0.56
C PRO A 291 17.00 -5.70 1.68
N PHE A 292 16.25 -6.78 1.48
CA PHE A 292 15.89 -7.73 2.54
C PHE A 292 17.01 -8.71 2.87
N GLY A 293 17.95 -8.95 1.92
CA GLY A 293 19.04 -9.92 2.07
C GLY A 293 18.57 -11.37 1.89
N VAL A 294 19.26 -12.31 2.53
CA VAL A 294 18.88 -13.72 2.59
C VAL A 294 17.96 -13.91 3.78
N THR A 295 16.72 -14.30 3.52
CA THR A 295 15.65 -14.35 4.52
C THR A 295 14.55 -15.33 4.10
N ARG A 296 13.40 -15.30 4.77
CA ARG A 296 12.21 -16.07 4.41
C ARG A 296 11.01 -15.12 4.29
N ALA A 297 10.05 -15.53 3.47
CA ALA A 297 8.79 -14.83 3.33
C ALA A 297 7.61 -15.80 3.27
N ALA A 298 6.43 -15.32 3.64
CA ALA A 298 5.16 -16.03 3.49
C ALA A 298 4.03 -15.02 3.35
N VAL A 299 2.88 -15.47 2.90
CA VAL A 299 1.71 -14.61 2.71
C VAL A 299 0.70 -14.80 3.83
N VAL A 300 0.26 -13.68 4.39
CA VAL A 300 -0.83 -13.57 5.38
C VAL A 300 -2.00 -12.83 4.76
N LEU A 301 -3.20 -13.36 4.97
CA LEU A 301 -4.48 -12.80 4.52
C LEU A 301 -5.33 -12.37 5.72
N PRO A 302 -5.41 -11.07 6.03
CA PRO A 302 -6.36 -10.56 7.03
C PRO A 302 -7.81 -10.69 6.54
N PRO A 303 -8.82 -10.47 7.42
CA PRO A 303 -10.23 -10.71 7.13
C PRO A 303 -10.80 -10.01 5.89
N HIS A 304 -10.26 -8.86 5.48
CA HIS A 304 -10.65 -8.18 4.24
C HIS A 304 -9.98 -8.75 2.97
N GLY A 305 -9.10 -9.76 3.12
CA GLY A 305 -8.55 -10.53 2.01
C GLY A 305 -7.39 -9.85 1.26
N VAL A 306 -6.78 -8.81 1.81
CA VAL A 306 -5.62 -8.14 1.22
C VAL A 306 -4.38 -9.01 1.36
N TRP A 307 -3.60 -9.13 0.29
CA TRP A 307 -2.38 -9.91 0.23
C TRP A 307 -1.23 -9.23 0.98
N HIS A 308 -0.77 -9.80 2.08
CA HIS A 308 0.37 -9.31 2.84
C HIS A 308 1.55 -10.27 2.66
N LEU A 309 2.53 -9.88 1.84
CA LEU A 309 3.81 -10.58 1.74
C LEU A 309 4.66 -10.21 2.96
N VAL A 310 4.70 -11.10 3.93
CA VAL A 310 5.48 -10.91 5.18
C VAL A 310 6.88 -11.48 4.98
N VAL A 311 7.87 -10.60 5.04
CA VAL A 311 9.29 -10.92 4.94
C VAL A 311 9.91 -10.88 6.34
N GLU A 312 10.69 -11.89 6.71
CA GLU A 312 11.42 -11.89 7.97
C GLU A 312 12.54 -10.84 7.92
N ALA A 313 12.49 -9.90 8.85
CA ALA A 313 13.49 -8.85 8.91
C ALA A 313 14.83 -9.46 9.37
N THR A 314 15.80 -9.55 8.48
CA THR A 314 17.19 -9.70 8.90
C THR A 314 17.61 -8.37 9.51
N ASN A 315 18.21 -8.38 10.73
CA ASN A 315 18.71 -7.15 11.35
C ASN A 315 19.52 -6.37 10.31
N PRO A 316 19.07 -5.24 9.80
CA PRO A 316 19.84 -4.50 8.81
C PRO A 316 21.11 -4.02 9.51
N ALA A 317 22.26 -4.30 8.90
CA ALA A 317 23.46 -3.54 9.25
C ALA A 317 23.08 -2.05 9.19
N PRO A 318 23.51 -1.21 10.14
CA PRO A 318 23.19 0.20 10.13
C PRO A 318 23.57 0.77 8.76
N ALA A 319 22.57 1.35 8.07
CA ALA A 319 22.79 2.02 6.80
C ALA A 319 23.90 3.05 7.00
N ASP A 320 24.98 2.92 6.26
CA ASP A 320 26.04 3.93 6.24
C ASP A 320 25.42 5.31 6.00
N ARG A 321 25.66 6.22 6.96
CA ARG A 321 25.13 7.59 7.02
C ARG A 321 25.70 8.46 5.91
#